data_be4d4091c312c9e11342a88960229bcd
#
_entry.id   be4d4091c312c9e11342a88960229bcd
#
_cell.length_a   1.000
_cell.length_b   1.000
_cell.length_c   1.000
_cell.angle_alpha   90.00
_cell.angle_beta   90.00
_cell.angle_gamma   90.00
#
_symmetry.space_group_name_H-M   'P 1'
#
loop_
_entity.id
_entity.type
_entity.pdbx_description
1 polymer ?
#
loop_
_entity_poly.entity_id
_entity_poly.type
_entity_poly.pdbx_seq_one_letter_code
_entity_poly.pdbx_strand_id
1 'polypeptide(L)'
;YWVRDIVERGPAWFTSFGRNGRKGLRSFSVSGRVRRPGVKLAPAGITLRELVDEYCGGMQPGHELYGYLPGGASGGILPARLADVPLDFDTLQPHGCFIGSAAVVVLGHTDLARDAALNAMRFFKDESCGQCTPCRVGTAKAVELMQAPRWDSEALDDLANVMVDASICGLGQAAPNPLRCVERYFPQELDTPEVQA
;
A
#
# COMPACT_ATOMS: atom_id res chain seq x y z
N TYR A 1 -15.95 -15.79 9.88
CA TYR A 1 -15.20 -16.97 9.50
C TYR A 1 -14.80 -17.76 10.76
N TRP A 2 -14.18 -17.13 11.74
CA TRP A 2 -13.67 -17.78 12.97
C TRP A 2 -14.70 -17.98 14.11
N VAL A 3 -15.94 -17.50 13.97
CA VAL A 3 -16.94 -17.48 15.05
C VAL A 3 -17.21 -18.90 15.58
N ARG A 4 -17.37 -19.89 14.69
CA ARG A 4 -17.57 -21.27 15.08
C ARG A 4 -16.41 -21.82 15.90
N ASP A 5 -15.19 -21.67 15.40
CA ASP A 5 -13.99 -22.17 16.09
C ASP A 5 -13.80 -21.48 17.45
N ILE A 6 -14.10 -20.19 17.55
CA ILE A 6 -14.03 -19.43 18.80
C ILE A 6 -15.07 -19.93 19.81
N VAL A 7 -16.29 -20.23 19.35
CA VAL A 7 -17.36 -20.79 20.21
C VAL A 7 -16.99 -22.19 20.71
N GLU A 8 -16.45 -23.04 19.82
CA GLU A 8 -16.09 -24.42 20.16
C GLU A 8 -14.81 -24.53 21.01
N ARG A 9 -13.81 -23.70 20.75
CA ARG A 9 -12.45 -23.78 21.36
C ARG A 9 -12.17 -22.70 22.39
N GLY A 10 -13.06 -21.73 22.50
CA GLY A 10 -12.94 -20.60 23.40
C GLY A 10 -12.07 -19.45 22.87
N PRO A 11 -12.23 -18.23 23.42
CA PRO A 11 -11.50 -17.03 22.95
C PRO A 11 -9.98 -17.14 23.17
N ALA A 12 -9.54 -17.88 24.18
CA ALA A 12 -8.12 -18.07 24.45
C ALA A 12 -7.40 -18.78 23.31
N TRP A 13 -8.06 -19.71 22.64
CA TRP A 13 -7.53 -20.37 21.45
C TRP A 13 -7.23 -19.36 20.34
N PHE A 14 -8.16 -18.45 20.00
CA PHE A 14 -7.97 -17.48 18.93
C PHE A 14 -6.92 -16.43 19.32
N THR A 15 -6.91 -16.00 20.57
CA THR A 15 -5.95 -15.01 21.07
C THR A 15 -4.56 -15.57 21.31
N SER A 16 -4.36 -16.91 21.23
CA SER A 16 -3.03 -17.53 21.26
C SER A 16 -2.23 -17.28 19.96
N PHE A 17 -2.93 -16.94 18.86
CA PHE A 17 -2.28 -16.49 17.63
C PHE A 17 -2.00 -14.98 17.71
N GLY A 18 -1.06 -14.53 16.89
CA GLY A 18 -0.66 -13.13 16.80
C GLY A 18 0.81 -12.91 17.16
N ARG A 19 1.32 -11.75 16.71
CA ARG A 19 2.71 -11.31 16.94
C ARG A 19 2.73 -9.83 17.32
N ASN A 20 3.83 -9.37 17.89
CA ASN A 20 4.06 -7.96 18.21
C ASN A 20 2.91 -7.33 19.04
N GLY A 21 2.39 -8.08 20.03
CA GLY A 21 1.31 -7.64 20.91
C GLY A 21 -0.08 -7.70 20.28
N ARG A 22 -0.22 -8.16 19.02
CA ARG A 22 -1.51 -8.36 18.35
C ARG A 22 -2.03 -9.78 18.57
N LYS A 23 -3.32 -9.98 18.34
CA LYS A 23 -4.00 -11.26 18.62
C LYS A 23 -4.79 -11.72 17.40
N GLY A 24 -4.84 -13.04 17.21
CA GLY A 24 -5.61 -13.68 16.18
C GLY A 24 -4.86 -13.85 14.85
N LEU A 25 -5.60 -14.25 13.85
CA LEU A 25 -5.13 -14.54 12.49
C LEU A 25 -5.73 -13.55 11.49
N ARG A 26 -4.98 -13.28 10.43
CA ARG A 26 -5.41 -12.44 9.32
C ARG A 26 -5.05 -13.09 7.99
N SER A 27 -5.93 -12.94 7.00
CA SER A 27 -5.63 -13.32 5.62
C SER A 27 -4.97 -12.14 4.91
N PHE A 28 -3.80 -12.40 4.31
CA PHE A 28 -3.09 -11.46 3.47
C PHE A 28 -3.13 -11.94 2.02
N SER A 29 -3.52 -11.07 1.09
CA SER A 29 -3.39 -11.33 -0.35
C SER A 29 -2.06 -10.78 -0.82
N VAL A 30 -1.06 -11.65 -1.03
CA VAL A 30 0.30 -11.24 -1.33
C VAL A 30 0.60 -11.43 -2.82
N SER A 31 1.15 -10.39 -3.45
CA SER A 31 1.55 -10.36 -4.85
C SER A 31 2.86 -9.60 -5.04
N GLY A 32 3.29 -9.43 -6.30
CA GLY A 32 4.55 -8.77 -6.63
C GLY A 32 5.75 -9.72 -6.61
N ARG A 33 6.92 -9.24 -6.20
CA ARG A 33 8.21 -9.92 -6.35
C ARG A 33 8.50 -10.98 -5.27
N VAL A 34 7.53 -11.83 -4.97
CA VAL A 34 7.66 -12.95 -4.03
C VAL A 34 7.64 -14.28 -4.77
N ARG A 35 8.31 -15.30 -4.23
CA ARG A 35 8.39 -16.65 -4.86
C ARG A 35 7.02 -17.33 -4.92
N ARG A 36 6.23 -17.21 -3.88
CA ARG A 36 4.91 -17.88 -3.76
C ARG A 36 3.82 -16.85 -3.45
N PRO A 37 3.30 -16.13 -4.46
CA PRO A 37 2.17 -15.23 -4.27
C PRO A 37 0.89 -15.97 -3.88
N GLY A 38 -0.16 -15.23 -3.56
CA GLY A 38 -1.49 -15.74 -3.23
C GLY A 38 -1.92 -15.42 -1.80
N VAL A 39 -3.05 -15.98 -1.38
CA VAL A 39 -3.61 -15.73 -0.05
C VAL A 39 -2.83 -16.50 1.01
N LYS A 40 -2.40 -15.79 2.06
CA LYS A 40 -1.66 -16.32 3.20
C LYS A 40 -2.45 -16.07 4.48
N LEU A 41 -2.70 -17.12 5.24
CA LEU A 41 -3.22 -17.01 6.59
C LEU A 41 -2.04 -16.91 7.55
N ALA A 42 -1.88 -15.76 8.20
CA ALA A 42 -0.74 -15.47 9.06
C ALA A 42 -1.18 -14.78 10.36
N PRO A 43 -0.34 -14.78 11.41
CA PRO A 43 -0.64 -14.07 12.64
C PRO A 43 -0.89 -12.58 12.42
N ALA A 44 -1.92 -12.02 13.08
CA ALA A 44 -2.07 -10.57 13.14
C ALA A 44 -0.83 -9.93 13.76
N GLY A 45 -0.42 -8.76 13.26
CA GLY A 45 0.81 -8.10 13.71
C GLY A 45 2.11 -8.65 13.11
N ILE A 46 2.03 -9.58 12.14
CA ILE A 46 3.20 -10.01 11.36
C ILE A 46 3.82 -8.83 10.61
N THR A 47 5.14 -8.80 10.49
CA THR A 47 5.85 -7.80 9.67
C THR A 47 5.86 -8.22 8.19
N LEU A 48 6.17 -7.28 7.28
CA LEU A 48 6.32 -7.65 5.88
C LEU A 48 7.45 -8.67 5.69
N ARG A 49 8.59 -8.46 6.36
CA ARG A 49 9.75 -9.37 6.24
C ARG A 49 9.37 -10.79 6.64
N GLU A 50 8.76 -10.98 7.80
CA GLU A 50 8.28 -12.28 8.25
C GLU A 50 7.26 -12.89 7.28
N LEU A 51 6.32 -12.08 6.77
CA LEU A 51 5.30 -12.54 5.81
C LEU A 51 5.94 -13.05 4.50
N VAL A 52 6.92 -12.31 3.99
CA VAL A 52 7.64 -12.70 2.76
C VAL A 52 8.47 -13.95 2.99
N ASP A 53 9.25 -14.01 4.05
CA ASP A 53 10.19 -15.10 4.28
C ASP A 53 9.49 -16.40 4.69
N GLU A 54 8.58 -16.35 5.65
CA GLU A 54 7.95 -17.54 6.21
C GLU A 54 6.80 -18.07 5.33
N TYR A 55 5.98 -17.18 4.77
CA TYR A 55 4.74 -17.56 4.07
C TYR A 55 4.87 -17.53 2.56
N CYS A 56 5.74 -16.67 2.02
CA CYS A 56 5.91 -16.53 0.57
C CYS A 56 7.22 -17.16 0.05
N GLY A 57 8.06 -17.72 0.92
CA GLY A 57 9.31 -18.40 0.53
C GLY A 57 10.41 -17.43 0.07
N GLY A 58 10.34 -16.17 0.52
CA GLY A 58 11.28 -15.12 0.19
C GLY A 58 10.96 -14.39 -1.12
N MET A 59 11.86 -13.48 -1.48
CA MET A 59 11.80 -12.73 -2.74
C MET A 59 12.01 -13.63 -3.96
N GLN A 60 11.50 -13.23 -5.11
CA GLN A 60 11.82 -13.89 -6.38
C GLN A 60 13.33 -13.87 -6.62
N PRO A 61 13.89 -14.91 -7.28
CA PRO A 61 15.30 -14.92 -7.62
C PRO A 61 15.72 -13.68 -8.43
N GLY A 62 16.83 -13.07 -8.02
CA GLY A 62 17.35 -11.86 -8.67
C GLY A 62 16.68 -10.57 -8.24
N HIS A 63 15.74 -10.61 -7.28
CA HIS A 63 15.12 -9.40 -6.72
C HIS A 63 15.44 -9.21 -5.24
N GLU A 64 15.75 -7.98 -4.89
CA GLU A 64 15.86 -7.51 -3.51
C GLU A 64 14.63 -6.65 -3.18
N LEU A 65 14.22 -6.68 -1.91
CA LEU A 65 13.10 -5.89 -1.42
C LEU A 65 13.42 -4.38 -1.54
N TYR A 66 12.59 -3.66 -2.27
CA TYR A 66 12.71 -2.21 -2.45
C TYR A 66 11.64 -1.43 -1.69
N GLY A 67 10.40 -1.85 -1.85
CA GLY A 67 9.24 -1.22 -1.23
C GLY A 67 8.03 -2.15 -1.24
N TYR A 68 6.92 -1.68 -0.68
CA TYR A 68 5.68 -2.46 -0.67
C TYR A 68 4.44 -1.60 -0.42
N LEU A 69 3.31 -2.07 -0.92
CA LEU A 69 1.98 -1.56 -0.57
C LEU A 69 1.42 -2.47 0.53
N PRO A 70 1.13 -1.97 1.74
CA PRO A 70 0.69 -2.83 2.85
C PRO A 70 -0.78 -3.23 2.79
N GLY A 71 -1.63 -2.46 2.09
CA GLY A 71 -3.08 -2.57 2.16
C GLY A 71 -3.84 -2.30 0.87
N GLY A 72 -3.25 -2.57 -0.28
CA GLY A 72 -3.82 -2.27 -1.60
C GLY A 72 -3.56 -0.83 -2.04
N ALA A 73 -4.24 -0.39 -3.11
CA ALA A 73 -3.97 0.89 -3.78
C ALA A 73 -4.07 2.10 -2.85
N SER A 74 -5.02 2.10 -1.90
CA SER A 74 -5.23 3.21 -0.95
C SER A 74 -4.31 3.14 0.28
N GLY A 75 -3.66 1.99 0.51
CA GLY A 75 -2.85 1.74 1.72
C GLY A 75 -1.52 2.49 1.78
N GLY A 76 -1.15 3.20 0.72
CA GLY A 76 0.14 3.87 0.59
C GLY A 76 1.26 2.94 0.15
N ILE A 77 2.49 3.47 0.10
CA ILE A 77 3.71 2.74 -0.29
C ILE A 77 4.81 2.98 0.73
N LEU A 78 5.40 1.91 1.25
CA LEU A 78 6.48 1.97 2.24
C LEU A 78 7.79 1.41 1.66
N PRO A 79 8.95 1.99 2.05
CA PRO A 79 10.26 1.49 1.64
C PRO A 79 10.69 0.26 2.43
N ALA A 80 11.62 -0.50 1.88
CA ALA A 80 12.17 -1.72 2.50
C ALA A 80 12.70 -1.53 3.93
N ARG A 81 13.22 -0.33 4.27
CA ARG A 81 13.70 -0.02 5.64
C ARG A 81 12.58 -0.03 6.70
N LEU A 82 11.31 0.02 6.27
CA LEU A 82 10.15 -0.07 7.15
C LEU A 82 9.48 -1.45 7.09
N ALA A 83 10.13 -2.47 6.52
CA ALA A 83 9.59 -3.82 6.39
C ALA A 83 9.39 -4.56 7.73
N ASP A 84 9.96 -4.05 8.82
CA ASP A 84 9.83 -4.60 10.17
C ASP A 84 8.72 -3.92 10.99
N VAL A 85 7.99 -2.96 10.38
CA VAL A 85 6.76 -2.40 10.98
C VAL A 85 5.65 -3.46 10.90
N PRO A 86 4.96 -3.78 12.01
CA PRO A 86 3.86 -4.74 11.99
C PRO A 86 2.74 -4.32 11.03
N LEU A 87 2.27 -5.27 10.21
CA LEU A 87 1.15 -5.08 9.28
C LEU A 87 -0.18 -5.16 10.06
N ASP A 88 -0.54 -4.09 10.75
CA ASP A 88 -1.75 -4.05 11.55
C ASP A 88 -2.34 -2.62 11.64
N PHE A 89 -3.47 -2.50 12.33
CA PHE A 89 -4.05 -1.20 12.68
C PHE A 89 -3.12 -0.44 13.62
N ASP A 90 -3.11 0.88 13.54
CA ASP A 90 -2.35 1.83 14.36
C ASP A 90 -0.81 1.80 14.19
N THR A 91 -0.27 0.81 13.50
CA THR A 91 1.17 0.67 13.27
C THR A 91 1.65 1.38 12.01
N LEU A 92 0.81 1.43 10.99
CA LEU A 92 1.12 1.99 9.67
C LEU A 92 0.74 3.48 9.54
N GLN A 93 -0.23 3.97 10.34
CA GLN A 93 -0.72 5.34 10.30
C GLN A 93 0.36 6.40 10.56
N PRO A 94 1.32 6.22 11.49
CA PRO A 94 2.42 7.17 11.67
C PRO A 94 3.29 7.33 10.42
N HIS A 95 3.21 6.38 9.52
CA HIS A 95 3.93 6.36 8.25
C HIS A 95 3.09 6.83 7.05
N GLY A 96 1.86 7.31 7.28
CA GLY A 96 0.93 7.72 6.22
C GLY A 96 0.29 6.56 5.46
N CYS A 97 0.33 5.36 6.04
CA CYS A 97 -0.17 4.12 5.42
C CYS A 97 -1.20 3.42 6.30
N PHE A 98 -1.92 2.46 5.76
CA PHE A 98 -2.83 1.62 6.53
C PHE A 98 -2.98 0.22 5.91
N ILE A 99 -3.39 -0.73 6.75
CA ILE A 99 -3.50 -2.14 6.35
C ILE A 99 -4.65 -2.40 5.37
N GLY A 100 -5.71 -1.61 5.38
CA GLY A 100 -6.85 -1.68 4.46
C GLY A 100 -7.36 -3.10 4.26
N SER A 101 -7.31 -3.56 3.01
CA SER A 101 -7.74 -4.90 2.59
C SER A 101 -6.72 -6.01 2.90
N ALA A 102 -5.56 -5.69 3.46
CA ALA A 102 -4.42 -6.59 3.60
C ALA A 102 -3.95 -7.19 2.25
N ALA A 103 -4.18 -6.48 1.16
CA ALA A 103 -3.62 -6.79 -0.16
C ALA A 103 -2.20 -6.22 -0.23
N VAL A 104 -1.22 -7.08 -0.02
CA VAL A 104 0.19 -6.70 0.02
C VAL A 104 0.81 -6.88 -1.35
N VAL A 105 1.41 -5.80 -1.89
CA VAL A 105 2.16 -5.85 -3.15
C VAL A 105 3.64 -5.58 -2.86
N VAL A 106 4.50 -6.51 -3.18
CA VAL A 106 5.94 -6.43 -2.91
C VAL A 106 6.70 -5.95 -4.14
N LEU A 107 7.42 -4.85 -4.01
CA LEU A 107 8.25 -4.26 -5.06
C LEU A 107 9.71 -4.71 -4.90
N GLY A 108 10.33 -5.05 -6.02
CA GLY A 108 11.76 -5.36 -6.10
C GLY A 108 12.59 -4.14 -6.51
N HIS A 109 13.91 -4.24 -6.43
CA HIS A 109 14.84 -3.15 -6.75
C HIS A 109 14.79 -2.67 -8.22
N THR A 110 14.15 -3.44 -9.11
CA THR A 110 13.92 -3.04 -10.50
C THR A 110 12.57 -2.35 -10.73
N ASP A 111 11.72 -2.30 -9.71
CA ASP A 111 10.43 -1.62 -9.76
C ASP A 111 10.58 -0.17 -9.25
N LEU A 112 9.75 0.73 -9.74
CA LEU A 112 9.70 2.11 -9.28
C LEU A 112 8.43 2.35 -8.45
N ALA A 113 8.60 2.97 -7.29
CA ALA A 113 7.48 3.32 -6.43
C ALA A 113 6.58 4.38 -7.10
N ARG A 114 7.17 5.31 -7.89
CA ARG A 114 6.41 6.29 -8.67
C ARG A 114 5.48 5.64 -9.69
N ASP A 115 5.91 4.55 -10.36
CA ASP A 115 5.10 3.84 -11.33
C ASP A 115 3.95 3.10 -10.64
N ALA A 116 4.22 2.51 -9.47
CA ALA A 116 3.18 1.90 -8.65
C ALA A 116 2.15 2.93 -8.17
N ALA A 117 2.59 4.13 -7.76
CA ALA A 117 1.70 5.22 -7.38
C ALA A 117 0.87 5.76 -8.55
N LEU A 118 1.48 5.94 -9.73
CA LEU A 118 0.76 6.33 -10.95
C LEU A 118 -0.28 5.29 -11.35
N ASN A 119 0.06 4.00 -11.25
CA ASN A 119 -0.89 2.92 -11.54
C ASN A 119 -2.05 2.92 -10.54
N ALA A 120 -1.78 3.13 -9.24
CA ALA A 120 -2.83 3.30 -8.24
C ALA A 120 -3.72 4.53 -8.52
N MET A 121 -3.15 5.67 -8.94
CA MET A 121 -3.92 6.84 -9.28
C MET A 121 -4.81 6.63 -10.52
N ARG A 122 -4.32 5.90 -11.54
CA ARG A 122 -5.14 5.48 -12.69
C ARG A 122 -6.32 4.63 -12.25
N PHE A 123 -6.08 3.66 -11.38
CA PHE A 123 -7.14 2.85 -10.78
C PHE A 123 -8.19 3.74 -10.09
N PHE A 124 -7.80 4.70 -9.25
CA PHE A 124 -8.75 5.60 -8.60
C PHE A 124 -9.52 6.49 -9.57
N LYS A 125 -8.89 6.93 -10.65
CA LYS A 125 -9.54 7.67 -11.73
C LYS A 125 -10.64 6.82 -12.40
N ASP A 126 -10.33 5.56 -12.71
CA ASP A 126 -11.23 4.66 -13.42
C ASP A 126 -12.39 4.18 -12.51
N GLU A 127 -12.14 4.00 -11.21
CA GLU A 127 -13.12 3.57 -10.21
C GLU A 127 -13.92 4.74 -9.58
N SER A 128 -13.63 5.98 -9.98
CA SER A 128 -14.39 7.13 -9.49
C SER A 128 -15.84 7.05 -9.94
N CYS A 129 -16.79 7.14 -9.01
CA CYS A 129 -18.21 7.17 -9.32
C CYS A 129 -18.65 8.46 -10.03
N GLY A 130 -17.76 9.48 -10.14
CA GLY A 130 -18.00 10.74 -10.83
C GLY A 130 -18.84 11.77 -10.06
N GLN A 131 -19.33 11.49 -8.84
CA GLN A 131 -20.25 12.37 -8.13
C GLN A 131 -19.63 13.69 -7.67
N CYS A 132 -18.48 13.61 -7.00
CA CYS A 132 -17.84 14.83 -6.47
C CYS A 132 -16.69 15.31 -7.34
N THR A 133 -16.63 16.63 -7.56
CA THR A 133 -15.60 17.26 -8.40
C THR A 133 -14.17 16.99 -7.90
N PRO A 134 -13.85 17.07 -6.59
CA PRO A 134 -12.50 16.81 -6.11
C PRO A 134 -11.95 15.44 -6.50
N CYS A 135 -12.76 14.40 -6.38
CA CYS A 135 -12.37 13.05 -6.80
C CYS A 135 -12.33 12.93 -8.34
N ARG A 136 -13.44 13.24 -9.03
CA ARG A 136 -13.55 13.05 -10.50
C ARG A 136 -12.47 13.82 -11.27
N VAL A 137 -12.29 15.10 -10.95
CA VAL A 137 -11.33 15.97 -11.65
C VAL A 137 -9.94 15.79 -11.06
N GLY A 138 -9.84 15.66 -9.74
CA GLY A 138 -8.58 15.54 -9.03
C GLY A 138 -7.78 14.30 -9.43
N THR A 139 -8.42 13.12 -9.49
CA THR A 139 -7.73 11.88 -9.91
C THR A 139 -7.26 11.96 -11.36
N ALA A 140 -8.08 12.54 -12.25
CA ALA A 140 -7.73 12.72 -13.66
C ALA A 140 -6.53 13.67 -13.81
N LYS A 141 -6.54 14.81 -13.10
CA LYS A 141 -5.45 15.79 -13.13
C LYS A 141 -4.18 15.26 -12.47
N ALA A 142 -4.32 14.51 -11.37
CA ALA A 142 -3.17 13.84 -10.74
C ALA A 142 -2.49 12.87 -11.71
N VAL A 143 -3.24 12.03 -12.43
CA VAL A 143 -2.68 11.14 -13.46
C VAL A 143 -1.89 11.92 -14.51
N GLU A 144 -2.42 13.04 -15.00
CA GLU A 144 -1.76 13.89 -15.99
C GLU A 144 -0.41 14.42 -15.45
N LEU A 145 -0.40 14.98 -14.23
CA LEU A 145 0.80 15.52 -13.59
C LEU A 145 1.84 14.43 -13.29
N MET A 146 1.39 13.26 -12.82
CA MET A 146 2.28 12.14 -12.48
C MET A 146 2.88 11.44 -13.71
N GLN A 147 2.34 11.64 -14.90
CA GLN A 147 2.90 11.14 -16.16
C GLN A 147 4.07 12.00 -16.67
N ALA A 148 4.24 13.21 -16.15
CA ALA A 148 5.36 14.07 -16.53
C ALA A 148 6.69 13.44 -16.08
N PRO A 149 7.80 13.63 -16.81
CA PRO A 149 9.13 13.16 -16.43
C PRO A 149 9.53 13.64 -15.03
N ARG A 150 9.23 14.90 -14.72
CA ARG A 150 9.39 15.50 -13.39
C ARG A 150 8.03 15.78 -12.77
N TRP A 151 7.83 15.35 -11.53
CA TRP A 151 6.62 15.68 -10.79
C TRP A 151 6.68 17.11 -10.24
N ASP A 152 5.61 17.86 -10.48
CA ASP A 152 5.37 19.14 -9.81
C ASP A 152 4.75 18.86 -8.44
N SER A 153 5.61 18.68 -7.42
CA SER A 153 5.17 18.31 -6.07
C SER A 153 4.27 19.38 -5.45
N GLU A 154 4.47 20.67 -5.74
CA GLU A 154 3.60 21.73 -5.21
C GLU A 154 2.18 21.58 -5.76
N ALA A 155 2.04 21.46 -7.07
CA ALA A 155 0.74 21.27 -7.70
C ALA A 155 0.07 19.95 -7.30
N LEU A 156 0.85 18.88 -7.12
CA LEU A 156 0.35 17.58 -6.66
C LEU A 156 -0.11 17.61 -5.19
N ASP A 157 0.61 18.30 -4.32
CA ASP A 157 0.23 18.47 -2.91
C ASP A 157 -1.05 19.31 -2.76
N ASP A 158 -1.18 20.41 -3.49
CA ASP A 158 -2.39 21.24 -3.50
C ASP A 158 -3.60 20.43 -3.96
N LEU A 159 -3.44 19.66 -5.03
CA LEU A 159 -4.48 18.79 -5.55
C LEU A 159 -4.85 17.68 -4.56
N ALA A 160 -3.85 17.07 -3.92
CA ALA A 160 -4.04 16.04 -2.90
C ALA A 160 -4.81 16.59 -1.69
N ASN A 161 -4.51 17.82 -1.23
CA ASN A 161 -5.21 18.46 -0.14
C ASN A 161 -6.69 18.68 -0.49
N VAL A 162 -6.98 19.21 -1.67
CA VAL A 162 -8.37 19.39 -2.15
C VAL A 162 -9.11 18.04 -2.24
N MET A 163 -8.45 16.98 -2.72
CA MET A 163 -9.05 15.65 -2.79
C MET A 163 -9.37 15.09 -1.40
N VAL A 164 -8.46 15.22 -0.44
CA VAL A 164 -8.66 14.75 0.94
C VAL A 164 -9.78 15.51 1.63
N ASP A 165 -9.77 16.82 1.55
CA ASP A 165 -10.66 17.68 2.35
C ASP A 165 -12.08 17.77 1.77
N ALA A 166 -12.22 17.71 0.44
CA ALA A 166 -13.49 18.00 -0.23
C ALA A 166 -14.14 16.80 -0.94
N SER A 167 -13.51 15.62 -0.99
CA SER A 167 -14.16 14.43 -1.52
C SER A 167 -15.21 13.89 -0.55
N ILE A 168 -16.34 13.44 -1.09
CA ILE A 168 -17.48 12.94 -0.28
C ILE A 168 -17.16 11.61 0.41
N CYS A 169 -16.32 10.77 -0.16
CA CYS A 169 -16.05 9.42 0.35
C CYS A 169 -14.57 9.06 0.35
N GLY A 170 -14.27 7.95 1.02
CA GLY A 170 -12.91 7.46 1.22
C GLY A 170 -12.13 7.18 -0.07
N LEU A 171 -12.78 6.95 -1.22
CA LEU A 171 -12.06 6.75 -2.47
C LEU A 171 -11.24 7.99 -2.83
N GLY A 172 -11.88 9.16 -2.96
CA GLY A 172 -11.19 10.40 -3.28
C GLY A 172 -10.26 10.88 -2.17
N GLN A 173 -10.64 10.64 -0.89
CA GLN A 173 -9.81 11.02 0.26
C GLN A 173 -8.52 10.19 0.36
N ALA A 174 -8.54 8.93 -0.04
CA ALA A 174 -7.39 8.03 0.08
C ALA A 174 -6.56 7.91 -1.21
N ALA A 175 -7.07 8.34 -2.35
CA ALA A 175 -6.37 8.26 -3.62
C ALA A 175 -4.98 8.93 -3.61
N PRO A 176 -4.74 10.05 -2.89
CA PRO A 176 -3.42 10.67 -2.81
C PRO A 176 -2.39 9.92 -1.96
N ASN A 177 -2.77 8.92 -1.15
CA ASN A 177 -1.83 8.26 -0.24
C ASN A 177 -0.58 7.69 -0.92
N PRO A 178 -0.66 6.93 -2.03
CA PRO A 178 0.53 6.44 -2.73
C PRO A 178 1.42 7.55 -3.24
N LEU A 179 0.84 8.62 -3.79
CA LEU A 179 1.56 9.80 -4.26
C LEU A 179 2.38 10.42 -3.11
N ARG A 180 1.75 10.75 -1.99
CA ARG A 180 2.41 11.32 -0.81
C ARG A 180 3.50 10.42 -0.24
N CYS A 181 3.31 9.11 -0.33
CA CYS A 181 4.33 8.14 0.07
C CYS A 181 5.56 8.20 -0.84
N VAL A 182 5.39 8.37 -2.15
CA VAL A 182 6.52 8.52 -3.07
C VAL A 182 7.29 9.79 -2.76
N GLU A 183 6.62 10.93 -2.61
CA GLU A 183 7.26 12.20 -2.25
C GLU A 183 8.05 12.10 -0.93
N ARG A 184 7.49 11.42 0.05
CA ARG A 184 8.11 11.28 1.39
C ARG A 184 9.26 10.29 1.44
N TYR A 185 9.14 9.15 0.75
CA TYR A 185 10.03 8.00 0.96
C TYR A 185 10.93 7.67 -0.22
N PHE A 186 10.58 8.15 -1.42
CA PHE A 186 11.27 7.89 -2.67
C PHE A 186 11.54 9.17 -3.48
N PRO A 187 12.03 10.25 -2.83
CA PRO A 187 12.21 11.56 -3.50
C PRO A 187 13.14 11.49 -4.71
N GLN A 188 14.03 10.51 -4.76
CA GLN A 188 14.93 10.26 -5.90
C GLN A 188 14.18 9.83 -7.17
N GLU A 189 12.93 9.42 -7.07
CA GLU A 189 12.10 8.98 -8.20
C GLU A 189 11.20 10.10 -8.75
N LEU A 190 11.20 11.29 -8.15
CA LEU A 190 10.36 12.40 -8.60
C LEU A 190 10.85 13.00 -9.93
N ASP A 191 12.13 12.85 -10.21
CA ASP A 191 12.75 13.21 -11.47
C ASP A 191 13.22 11.92 -12.18
N THR A 192 12.56 11.54 -13.27
CA THR A 192 13.14 10.53 -14.16
C THR A 192 14.10 11.24 -15.13
N PRO A 193 15.38 10.80 -15.21
CA PRO A 193 16.24 11.27 -16.28
C PRO A 193 15.54 11.00 -17.62
N GLU A 194 15.52 12.01 -18.50
CA GLU A 194 15.11 11.77 -19.89
C GLU A 194 15.96 10.60 -20.41
N VAL A 195 15.28 9.51 -20.78
CA VAL A 195 15.96 8.45 -21.52
C VAL A 195 16.44 9.10 -22.80
N GLN A 196 17.74 9.41 -22.88
CA GLN A 196 18.34 9.85 -24.12
C GLN A 196 18.09 8.75 -25.15
N ALA A 197 17.23 9.08 -26.12
CA ALA A 197 16.82 8.21 -27.21
C ALA A 197 18.01 7.98 -28.20
#